data_5918384916c85cae690cdfc41e43446f
#
_entry.id   5918384916c85cae690cdfc41e43446f
#
_cell.length_a   1.000
_cell.length_b   1.000
_cell.length_c   1.000
_cell.angle_alpha   90.00
_cell.angle_beta   90.00
_cell.angle_gamma   90.00
#
_symmetry.space_group_name_H-M   'P 1'
#
loop_
_entity.id
_entity.type
_entity.pdbx_description
1 polymer ?
#
loop_
_entity_poly.entity_id
_entity_poly.type
_entity_poly.pdbx_seq_one_letter_code
_entity_poly.pdbx_strand_id
1 'polypeptide(L)'
;MIICADTGLIFSNPKPYLKSRQAFHPTLVQLDHGELLCSYDVGEGVESLDYQTYLSRSGDGGKTWIEQGNLFDDTVNSPTSSSVRLTKLTDGSLVGSGIRFHREDPEEGIVSRETLGFVPIDLFTITSTDGGRSWTEPTNFSPPVENPAFEICHSIVELPDGTWLLPTATAKGWDGSLPAGQQSLVFISKDLGASWDSFGVTFEQPDTVYWEQSLIR
;
A
#
# COMPACT_ATOMS: atom_id res chain seq x y z
N MET A 1 16.96 -22.89 10.24
CA MET A 1 16.15 -23.62 9.23
C MET A 1 14.72 -23.16 9.40
N ILE A 2 14.09 -22.64 8.34
CA ILE A 2 12.66 -22.25 8.34
C ILE A 2 11.88 -23.47 7.85
N ILE A 3 10.84 -23.86 8.59
CA ILE A 3 9.95 -24.98 8.25
C ILE A 3 8.56 -24.42 8.07
N CYS A 4 7.94 -24.68 6.92
CA CYS A 4 6.52 -24.40 6.73
C CYS A 4 5.73 -25.45 7.53
N ALA A 5 5.03 -25.02 8.59
CA ALA A 5 4.28 -25.90 9.47
C ALA A 5 2.86 -26.12 8.95
N ASP A 6 2.27 -25.11 8.32
CA ASP A 6 0.89 -25.16 7.79
C ASP A 6 0.70 -24.06 6.74
N THR A 7 -0.41 -24.12 5.97
CA THR A 7 -0.79 -23.11 4.98
C THR A 7 -2.30 -22.82 5.08
N GLY A 8 -2.67 -21.56 4.85
CA GLY A 8 -4.09 -21.13 4.77
C GLY A 8 -4.31 -20.29 3.51
N LEU A 9 -5.52 -20.39 2.93
CA LEU A 9 -5.91 -19.63 1.75
C LEU A 9 -6.71 -18.39 2.18
N ILE A 10 -6.18 -17.19 1.92
CA ILE A 10 -6.80 -15.91 2.30
C ILE A 10 -7.90 -15.52 1.32
N PHE A 11 -7.65 -15.68 0.03
CA PHE A 11 -8.57 -15.31 -1.04
C PHE A 11 -8.64 -16.38 -2.11
N SER A 12 -9.82 -16.58 -2.66
CA SER A 12 -10.07 -17.41 -3.84
C SER A 12 -11.14 -16.75 -4.70
N ASN A 13 -10.90 -16.67 -6.00
CA ASN A 13 -11.92 -16.15 -6.91
C ASN A 13 -13.21 -17.03 -6.82
N PRO A 14 -14.35 -16.47 -6.38
CA PRO A 14 -15.57 -17.26 -6.17
C PRO A 14 -16.22 -17.72 -7.49
N LYS A 15 -15.87 -17.11 -8.63
CA LYS A 15 -16.42 -17.40 -9.95
C LYS A 15 -15.35 -17.41 -11.05
N PRO A 16 -14.30 -18.27 -10.94
CA PRO A 16 -13.14 -18.22 -11.84
C PRO A 16 -13.48 -18.54 -13.30
N TYR A 17 -14.62 -19.19 -13.54
CA TYR A 17 -15.12 -19.53 -14.88
C TYR A 17 -15.94 -18.40 -15.53
N LEU A 18 -16.25 -17.32 -14.79
CA LEU A 18 -17.05 -16.19 -15.30
C LEU A 18 -16.31 -14.86 -15.28
N LYS A 19 -15.47 -14.62 -14.26
CA LYS A 19 -14.81 -13.34 -14.04
C LYS A 19 -13.35 -13.55 -13.65
N SER A 20 -12.47 -12.71 -14.19
CA SER A 20 -11.15 -12.52 -13.62
C SER A 20 -11.31 -11.79 -12.29
N ARG A 21 -10.70 -12.30 -11.23
CA ARG A 21 -10.61 -11.65 -9.93
C ARG A 21 -9.40 -12.21 -9.21
N GLN A 22 -8.39 -11.39 -9.05
CA GLN A 22 -7.08 -11.79 -8.56
C GLN A 22 -6.72 -10.96 -7.34
N ALA A 23 -5.96 -11.56 -6.42
CA ALA A 23 -5.45 -10.87 -5.23
C ALA A 23 -3.94 -10.67 -5.33
N PHE A 24 -3.48 -9.48 -4.93
CA PHE A 24 -2.11 -9.02 -5.02
C PHE A 24 -1.65 -8.37 -3.72
N HIS A 25 -0.36 -8.20 -3.53
CA HIS A 25 0.32 -7.35 -2.56
C HIS A 25 -0.24 -7.47 -1.12
N PRO A 26 -0.23 -8.66 -0.51
CA PRO A 26 -0.75 -8.82 0.84
C PRO A 26 0.15 -8.17 1.89
N THR A 27 -0.47 -7.58 2.92
CA THR A 27 0.17 -7.29 4.19
C THR A 27 -0.56 -7.98 5.32
N LEU A 28 0.18 -8.45 6.31
CA LEU A 28 -0.35 -9.21 7.44
C LEU A 28 0.04 -8.52 8.74
N VAL A 29 -0.93 -8.26 9.60
CA VAL A 29 -0.71 -7.79 10.96
C VAL A 29 -1.31 -8.76 11.97
N GLN A 30 -0.57 -9.01 13.04
CA GLN A 30 -1.07 -9.76 14.18
C GLN A 30 -1.72 -8.81 15.18
N LEU A 31 -3.00 -9.02 15.41
CA LEU A 31 -3.79 -8.30 16.41
C LEU A 31 -3.63 -8.95 17.80
N ASP A 32 -4.32 -8.39 18.80
CA ASP A 32 -4.34 -8.97 20.12
C ASP A 32 -5.03 -10.35 20.13
N HIS A 33 -4.69 -11.17 21.11
CA HIS A 33 -5.24 -12.52 21.28
C HIS A 33 -4.99 -13.49 20.12
N GLY A 34 -3.98 -13.20 19.25
CA GLY A 34 -3.60 -14.08 18.15
C GLY A 34 -4.49 -13.98 16.90
N GLU A 35 -5.41 -13.03 16.87
CA GLU A 35 -6.17 -12.69 15.67
C GLU A 35 -5.23 -12.11 14.60
N LEU A 36 -5.48 -12.44 13.33
CA LEU A 36 -4.71 -11.93 12.19
C LEU A 36 -5.63 -11.09 11.31
N LEU A 37 -5.11 -9.96 10.82
CA LEU A 37 -5.73 -9.13 9.80
C LEU A 37 -4.81 -9.05 8.58
N CYS A 38 -5.35 -9.34 7.41
CA CYS A 38 -4.65 -9.23 6.15
C CYS A 38 -5.32 -8.19 5.27
N SER A 39 -4.54 -7.24 4.74
CA SER A 39 -4.95 -6.44 3.60
C SER A 39 -4.36 -7.04 2.32
N TYR A 40 -5.09 -6.95 1.22
CA TYR A 40 -4.65 -7.38 -0.11
C TYR A 40 -5.47 -6.65 -1.15
N ASP A 41 -4.86 -6.41 -2.30
CA ASP A 41 -5.52 -5.67 -3.36
C ASP A 41 -6.21 -6.65 -4.31
N VAL A 42 -7.47 -6.38 -4.70
CA VAL A 42 -8.27 -7.24 -5.56
C VAL A 42 -8.77 -6.45 -6.76
N GLY A 43 -8.62 -7.04 -7.95
CA GLY A 43 -9.13 -6.52 -9.21
C GLY A 43 -9.15 -7.58 -10.29
N GLU A 44 -9.64 -7.24 -11.48
CA GLU A 44 -9.54 -8.10 -12.67
C GLU A 44 -8.08 -8.29 -13.10
N GLY A 45 -7.23 -7.30 -12.83
CA GLY A 45 -5.79 -7.30 -13.01
C GLY A 45 -5.14 -6.26 -12.10
N VAL A 46 -3.80 -6.27 -12.02
CA VAL A 46 -3.03 -5.36 -11.17
C VAL A 46 -3.19 -3.88 -11.55
N GLU A 47 -3.56 -3.59 -12.78
CA GLU A 47 -3.80 -2.25 -13.28
C GLU A 47 -5.27 -1.99 -13.65
N SER A 48 -6.19 -2.86 -13.22
CA SER A 48 -7.61 -2.70 -13.53
C SER A 48 -8.26 -1.55 -12.74
N LEU A 49 -9.36 -1.00 -13.27
CA LEU A 49 -10.09 0.09 -12.60
C LEU A 49 -10.75 -0.32 -11.29
N ASP A 50 -11.08 -1.61 -11.17
CA ASP A 50 -11.68 -2.19 -9.96
C ASP A 50 -10.64 -2.65 -8.93
N TYR A 51 -9.36 -2.30 -9.13
CA TYR A 51 -8.26 -2.64 -8.22
C TYR A 51 -8.34 -1.82 -6.94
N GLN A 52 -8.70 -2.49 -5.83
CA GLN A 52 -8.92 -1.89 -4.52
C GLN A 52 -8.45 -2.81 -3.41
N THR A 53 -8.15 -2.23 -2.24
CA THR A 53 -7.73 -2.99 -1.06
C THR A 53 -8.91 -3.59 -0.32
N TYR A 54 -8.84 -4.90 -0.09
CA TYR A 54 -9.75 -5.70 0.71
C TYR A 54 -9.10 -6.12 2.02
N LEU A 55 -9.93 -6.46 2.98
CA LEU A 55 -9.52 -7.01 4.26
C LEU A 55 -10.04 -8.42 4.44
N SER A 56 -9.23 -9.27 5.05
CA SER A 56 -9.64 -10.57 5.59
C SER A 56 -9.10 -10.76 6.99
N ARG A 57 -9.88 -11.43 7.82
CA ARG A 57 -9.59 -11.66 9.23
C ARG A 57 -9.59 -13.15 9.55
N SER A 58 -8.62 -13.58 10.38
CA SER A 58 -8.52 -14.92 10.90
C SER A 58 -8.48 -14.91 12.44
N GLY A 59 -9.29 -15.74 13.08
CA GLY A 59 -9.30 -15.97 14.52
C GLY A 59 -8.64 -17.28 14.95
N ASP A 60 -8.08 -18.04 14.02
CA ASP A 60 -7.56 -19.40 14.25
C ASP A 60 -6.09 -19.59 13.82
N GLY A 61 -5.34 -18.48 13.79
CA GLY A 61 -3.93 -18.49 13.42
C GLY A 61 -3.67 -18.64 11.91
N GLY A 62 -4.62 -18.18 11.08
CA GLY A 62 -4.46 -18.14 9.61
C GLY A 62 -4.96 -19.40 8.91
N LYS A 63 -5.60 -20.33 9.60
CA LYS A 63 -6.16 -21.56 8.98
C LYS A 63 -7.41 -21.28 8.16
N THR A 64 -8.30 -20.42 8.70
CA THR A 64 -9.49 -19.94 8.00
C THR A 64 -9.55 -18.42 8.02
N TRP A 65 -10.14 -17.85 6.97
CA TRP A 65 -10.22 -16.41 6.76
C TRP A 65 -11.65 -15.98 6.43
N ILE A 66 -12.06 -14.85 6.99
CA ILE A 66 -13.35 -14.21 6.74
C ILE A 66 -13.10 -12.90 6.04
N GLU A 67 -13.55 -12.79 4.79
CA GLU A 67 -13.48 -11.55 4.02
C GLU A 67 -14.36 -10.47 4.68
N GLN A 68 -13.79 -9.28 4.89
CA GLN A 68 -14.46 -8.12 5.49
C GLN A 68 -14.96 -7.13 4.42
N GLY A 69 -14.60 -7.33 3.15
CA GLY A 69 -14.89 -6.43 2.04
C GLY A 69 -13.81 -5.39 1.78
N ASN A 70 -14.17 -4.37 1.00
CA ASN A 70 -13.29 -3.24 0.69
C ASN A 70 -12.92 -2.47 1.95
N LEU A 71 -11.68 -2.01 2.01
CA LEU A 71 -11.20 -1.17 3.10
C LEU A 71 -11.93 0.19 3.14
N PHE A 72 -12.15 0.79 1.96
CA PHE A 72 -12.98 1.97 1.73
C PHE A 72 -13.38 2.03 0.24
N ASP A 73 -14.44 2.77 -0.08
CA ASP A 73 -14.89 2.94 -1.46
C ASP A 73 -14.41 4.28 -2.02
N ASP A 74 -13.44 4.23 -2.90
CA ASP A 74 -12.82 5.40 -3.53
C ASP A 74 -13.41 5.70 -4.93
N THR A 75 -14.33 4.87 -5.40
CA THR A 75 -14.83 4.93 -6.80
C THR A 75 -15.95 5.97 -7.01
N VAL A 76 -16.44 6.58 -5.93
CA VAL A 76 -17.67 7.41 -5.95
C VAL A 76 -17.55 8.68 -6.82
N ASN A 77 -16.34 9.23 -6.99
CA ASN A 77 -16.16 10.55 -7.63
C ASN A 77 -15.18 10.58 -8.81
N SER A 78 -14.46 9.51 -9.10
CA SER A 78 -13.46 9.49 -10.16
C SER A 78 -13.03 8.05 -10.44
N PRO A 79 -12.64 7.68 -11.67
CA PRO A 79 -12.03 6.38 -11.93
C PRO A 79 -10.66 6.31 -11.26
N THR A 80 -10.64 5.90 -9.99
CA THR A 80 -9.44 5.69 -9.19
C THR A 80 -9.29 4.23 -8.82
N SER A 81 -8.05 3.79 -8.67
CA SER A 81 -7.71 2.54 -8.00
C SER A 81 -6.77 2.84 -6.84
N SER A 82 -6.75 1.99 -5.83
CA SER A 82 -5.97 2.23 -4.62
C SER A 82 -5.34 0.98 -4.07
N SER A 83 -4.26 1.17 -3.32
CA SER A 83 -3.50 0.10 -2.67
C SER A 83 -3.05 0.57 -1.28
N VAL A 84 -3.23 -0.26 -0.24
CA VAL A 84 -2.91 0.08 1.15
C VAL A 84 -2.12 -1.03 1.83
N ARG A 85 -1.08 -0.64 2.55
CA ARG A 85 -0.23 -1.51 3.37
C ARG A 85 -0.44 -1.20 4.85
N LEU A 86 -0.67 -2.24 5.65
CA LEU A 86 -1.02 -2.10 7.05
C LEU A 86 0.19 -2.27 7.97
N THR A 87 0.20 -1.49 9.06
CA THR A 87 1.10 -1.64 10.21
C THR A 87 0.29 -1.61 11.49
N LYS A 88 0.61 -2.48 12.44
CA LYS A 88 0.18 -2.33 13.84
C LYS A 88 1.22 -1.50 14.59
N LEU A 89 0.75 -0.42 15.20
CA LEU A 89 1.56 0.48 16.01
C LEU A 89 1.77 -0.05 17.42
N THR A 90 2.70 0.55 18.13
CA THR A 90 3.10 0.13 19.50
C THR A 90 1.95 0.32 20.51
N ASP A 91 1.06 1.29 20.28
CA ASP A 91 -0.12 1.54 21.11
C ASP A 91 -1.30 0.58 20.80
N GLY A 92 -1.13 -0.32 19.83
CA GLY A 92 -2.14 -1.28 19.40
C GLY A 92 -3.07 -0.78 18.30
N SER A 93 -3.02 0.50 17.95
CA SER A 93 -3.74 1.03 16.78
C SER A 93 -3.14 0.51 15.47
N LEU A 94 -3.88 0.68 14.38
CA LEU A 94 -3.42 0.34 13.04
C LEU A 94 -3.28 1.60 12.20
N VAL A 95 -2.26 1.62 11.35
CA VAL A 95 -2.11 2.61 10.28
C VAL A 95 -2.00 1.89 8.94
N GLY A 96 -2.68 2.44 7.93
CA GLY A 96 -2.49 2.07 6.54
C GLY A 96 -1.77 3.19 5.80
N SER A 97 -0.68 2.87 5.10
CA SER A 97 -0.07 3.74 4.08
C SER A 97 -0.60 3.36 2.72
N GLY A 98 -1.12 4.32 1.99
CA GLY A 98 -1.81 4.08 0.73
C GLY A 98 -1.35 4.98 -0.40
N ILE A 99 -1.58 4.47 -1.60
CA ILE A 99 -1.44 5.18 -2.86
C ILE A 99 -2.77 5.10 -3.61
N ARG A 100 -3.22 6.22 -4.17
CA ARG A 100 -4.37 6.32 -5.06
C ARG A 100 -3.88 6.74 -6.44
N PHE A 101 -4.32 6.01 -7.45
CA PHE A 101 -3.99 6.24 -8.86
C PHE A 101 -5.18 6.90 -9.55
N HIS A 102 -4.96 8.07 -10.15
CA HIS A 102 -5.98 8.82 -10.88
C HIS A 102 -5.87 8.54 -12.38
N ARG A 103 -6.95 8.10 -12.99
CA ARG A 103 -6.99 7.79 -14.42
C ARG A 103 -7.95 8.71 -15.15
N GLU A 104 -7.55 9.18 -16.31
CA GLU A 104 -8.42 9.90 -17.23
C GLU A 104 -9.02 8.95 -18.27
N ASP A 105 -8.24 7.96 -18.72
CA ASP A 105 -8.66 6.96 -19.69
C ASP A 105 -8.79 5.58 -19.04
N PRO A 106 -9.99 4.97 -19.04
CA PRO A 106 -10.19 3.64 -18.48
C PRO A 106 -9.52 2.50 -19.27
N GLU A 107 -9.13 2.76 -20.52
CA GLU A 107 -8.43 1.78 -21.38
C GLU A 107 -6.90 1.79 -21.14
N GLU A 108 -6.40 2.78 -20.41
CA GLU A 108 -4.99 2.84 -20.04
C GLU A 108 -4.74 2.21 -18.65
N GLY A 109 -3.53 1.63 -18.46
CA GLY A 109 -3.06 1.15 -17.17
C GLY A 109 -2.62 2.28 -16.25
N ILE A 110 -2.13 1.95 -15.05
CA ILE A 110 -1.52 2.91 -14.13
C ILE A 110 -0.11 3.30 -14.54
N VAL A 111 0.51 2.55 -15.46
CA VAL A 111 1.87 2.76 -15.97
C VAL A 111 1.84 2.96 -17.48
N SER A 112 2.42 4.06 -17.94
CA SER A 112 2.63 4.33 -19.36
C SER A 112 3.55 3.29 -20.00
N ARG A 113 3.12 2.70 -21.10
CA ARG A 113 3.92 1.71 -21.84
C ARG A 113 5.12 2.33 -22.57
N GLU A 114 5.09 3.63 -22.80
CA GLU A 114 6.16 4.37 -23.51
C GLU A 114 7.23 4.86 -22.55
N THR A 115 6.84 5.50 -21.46
CA THR A 115 7.75 6.17 -20.53
C THR A 115 8.07 5.35 -19.29
N LEU A 116 7.27 4.33 -18.97
CA LEU A 116 7.25 3.59 -17.70
C LEU A 116 6.97 4.50 -16.50
N GLY A 117 6.25 5.59 -16.74
CA GLY A 117 5.83 6.55 -15.72
C GLY A 117 4.40 6.30 -15.26
N PHE A 118 4.09 6.72 -14.04
CA PHE A 118 2.78 6.53 -13.44
C PHE A 118 1.79 7.64 -13.82
N VAL A 119 0.50 7.30 -13.82
CA VAL A 119 -0.59 8.29 -13.76
C VAL A 119 -0.42 9.18 -12.54
N PRO A 120 -1.10 10.35 -12.47
CA PRO A 120 -1.12 11.15 -11.25
C PRO A 120 -1.54 10.33 -10.03
N ILE A 121 -0.88 10.56 -8.90
CA ILE A 121 -1.10 9.83 -7.66
C ILE A 121 -1.39 10.76 -6.48
N ASP A 122 -2.13 10.24 -5.49
CA ASP A 122 -2.13 10.76 -4.12
C ASP A 122 -1.48 9.73 -3.19
N LEU A 123 -0.72 10.22 -2.22
CA LEU A 123 -0.26 9.47 -1.08
C LEU A 123 -1.15 9.80 0.12
N PHE A 124 -1.56 8.79 0.88
CA PHE A 124 -2.43 8.98 2.02
C PHE A 124 -2.16 8.01 3.16
N THR A 125 -2.67 8.36 4.33
CA THR A 125 -2.76 7.46 5.49
C THR A 125 -4.20 7.30 5.94
N ILE A 126 -4.50 6.14 6.53
CA ILE A 126 -5.75 5.87 7.25
C ILE A 126 -5.41 5.20 8.57
N THR A 127 -6.25 5.34 9.59
CA THR A 127 -6.01 4.75 10.91
C THR A 127 -7.23 4.02 11.44
N SER A 128 -6.99 3.03 12.31
CA SER A 128 -8.02 2.31 13.06
C SER A 128 -7.58 2.11 14.50
N THR A 129 -8.49 2.35 15.43
CA THR A 129 -8.27 2.15 16.88
C THR A 129 -9.07 0.98 17.45
N ASP A 130 -9.79 0.24 16.61
CA ASP A 130 -10.69 -0.86 17.00
C ASP A 130 -10.27 -2.20 16.39
N GLY A 131 -8.99 -2.34 16.05
CA GLY A 131 -8.42 -3.55 15.46
C GLY A 131 -8.87 -3.76 14.00
N GLY A 132 -9.06 -2.67 13.24
CA GLY A 132 -9.41 -2.70 11.83
C GLY A 132 -10.88 -3.03 11.54
N ARG A 133 -11.78 -2.76 12.49
CA ARG A 133 -13.24 -2.89 12.28
C ARG A 133 -13.84 -1.63 11.67
N SER A 134 -13.28 -0.48 12.02
CA SER A 134 -13.56 0.80 11.37
C SER A 134 -12.28 1.57 11.08
N TRP A 135 -12.33 2.43 10.09
CA TRP A 135 -11.20 3.22 9.61
C TRP A 135 -11.58 4.68 9.46
N THR A 136 -10.61 5.57 9.65
CA THR A 136 -10.79 7.00 9.33
C THR A 136 -10.93 7.18 7.81
N GLU A 137 -11.44 8.33 7.38
CA GLU A 137 -11.29 8.75 5.99
C GLU A 137 -9.80 8.87 5.63
N PRO A 138 -9.42 8.57 4.37
CA PRO A 138 -8.05 8.78 3.89
C PRO A 138 -7.60 10.23 4.04
N THR A 139 -6.44 10.44 4.64
CA THR A 139 -5.81 11.74 4.80
C THR A 139 -4.61 11.83 3.88
N ASN A 140 -4.72 12.64 2.82
CA ASN A 140 -3.61 12.85 1.89
C ASN A 140 -2.46 13.60 2.55
N PHE A 141 -1.24 13.28 2.16
CA PHE A 141 -0.05 13.99 2.58
C PHE A 141 0.84 14.33 1.37
N SER A 142 1.62 15.41 1.52
CA SER A 142 2.62 15.80 0.52
C SER A 142 3.95 15.11 0.83
N PRO A 143 4.62 14.50 -0.17
CA PRO A 143 5.95 13.95 0.00
C PRO A 143 6.98 15.05 0.29
N PRO A 144 8.07 14.77 1.05
CA PRO A 144 9.11 15.76 1.39
C PRO A 144 10.07 16.06 0.25
N VAL A 145 9.92 15.42 -0.90
CA VAL A 145 10.74 15.62 -2.11
C VAL A 145 9.82 15.84 -3.31
N GLU A 146 10.18 16.82 -4.14
CA GLU A 146 9.41 17.15 -5.34
C GLU A 146 9.65 16.10 -6.43
N ASN A 147 8.65 15.29 -6.69
CA ASN A 147 8.64 14.27 -7.73
C ASN A 147 7.19 13.90 -8.12
N PRO A 148 6.89 13.61 -9.40
CA PRO A 148 5.53 13.38 -9.86
C PRO A 148 4.90 12.10 -9.32
N ALA A 149 5.70 11.07 -9.05
CA ALA A 149 5.20 9.80 -8.55
C ALA A 149 6.21 9.10 -7.63
N PHE A 150 5.67 8.23 -6.77
CA PHE A 150 6.43 7.39 -5.85
C PHE A 150 5.86 5.99 -5.86
N GLU A 151 6.73 5.02 -5.63
CA GLU A 151 6.35 3.64 -5.45
C GLU A 151 6.19 3.38 -3.94
N ILE A 152 5.05 2.81 -3.52
CA ILE A 152 4.81 2.41 -2.12
C ILE A 152 4.32 0.97 -2.10
N CYS A 153 5.23 0.04 -1.84
CA CYS A 153 4.93 -1.39 -1.74
C CYS A 153 4.98 -1.91 -0.30
N HIS A 154 5.45 -1.11 0.66
CA HIS A 154 5.64 -1.56 2.02
C HIS A 154 4.96 -0.68 3.06
N SER A 155 4.75 -1.29 4.22
CA SER A 155 4.12 -0.67 5.38
C SER A 155 5.04 0.33 6.07
N ILE A 156 4.45 1.28 6.80
CA ILE A 156 5.15 2.14 7.74
C ILE A 156 5.85 1.29 8.81
N VAL A 157 7.05 1.68 9.20
CA VAL A 157 7.77 1.14 10.35
C VAL A 157 7.82 2.20 11.44
N GLU A 158 7.28 1.89 12.62
CA GLU A 158 7.37 2.75 13.79
C GLU A 158 8.64 2.45 14.58
N LEU A 159 9.43 3.49 14.86
CA LEU A 159 10.62 3.42 15.72
C LEU A 159 10.25 3.54 17.21
N PRO A 160 11.17 3.17 18.16
CA PRO A 160 10.89 3.23 19.59
C PRO A 160 10.58 4.63 20.13
N ASP A 161 11.00 5.68 19.43
CA ASP A 161 10.73 7.08 19.78
C ASP A 161 9.42 7.63 19.18
N GLY A 162 8.64 6.77 18.51
CA GLY A 162 7.39 7.15 17.85
C GLY A 162 7.58 7.71 16.43
N THR A 163 8.81 7.79 15.92
CA THR A 163 9.06 8.21 14.53
C THR A 163 8.54 7.16 13.55
N TRP A 164 7.84 7.59 12.54
CA TRP A 164 7.39 6.71 11.44
C TRP A 164 8.32 6.82 10.25
N LEU A 165 8.65 5.68 9.69
CA LEU A 165 9.45 5.52 8.48
C LEU A 165 8.59 4.88 7.38
N LEU A 166 8.48 5.52 6.23
CA LEU A 166 7.78 4.97 5.06
C LEU A 166 8.79 4.73 3.93
N PRO A 167 9.15 3.45 3.63
CA PRO A 167 10.03 3.14 2.52
C PRO A 167 9.34 3.42 1.19
N THR A 168 10.06 4.01 0.27
CA THR A 168 9.55 4.41 -1.05
C THR A 168 10.68 4.54 -2.06
N ALA A 169 10.33 4.67 -3.33
CA ALA A 169 11.25 5.04 -4.39
C ALA A 169 10.63 6.13 -5.27
N THR A 170 11.48 6.98 -5.84
CA THR A 170 11.04 7.90 -6.89
C THR A 170 10.63 7.13 -8.12
N ALA A 171 9.50 7.51 -8.71
CA ALA A 171 8.98 6.96 -9.96
C ALA A 171 8.75 8.09 -10.97
N LYS A 172 8.81 7.76 -12.27
CA LYS A 172 8.54 8.72 -13.33
C LYS A 172 7.07 9.14 -13.33
N GLY A 173 6.81 10.38 -13.70
CA GLY A 173 5.49 10.81 -14.12
C GLY A 173 5.10 10.24 -15.47
N TRP A 174 3.82 10.35 -15.84
CA TRP A 174 3.28 9.82 -17.10
C TRP A 174 4.04 10.28 -18.33
N ASP A 175 4.54 11.51 -18.31
CA ASP A 175 5.35 12.12 -19.36
C ASP A 175 6.84 11.69 -19.35
N GLY A 176 7.22 10.84 -18.42
CA GLY A 176 8.60 10.38 -18.21
C GLY A 176 9.45 11.29 -17.36
N SER A 177 8.91 12.41 -16.84
CA SER A 177 9.64 13.33 -15.97
C SER A 177 10.06 12.66 -14.64
N LEU A 178 11.27 12.99 -14.19
CA LEU A 178 11.87 12.46 -12.96
C LEU A 178 12.84 13.47 -12.35
N PRO A 179 12.34 14.61 -11.84
CA PRO A 179 13.20 15.71 -11.37
C PRO A 179 14.10 15.32 -10.20
N ALA A 180 13.67 14.43 -9.33
CA ALA A 180 14.48 13.95 -8.20
C ALA A 180 15.54 12.89 -8.58
N GLY A 181 15.54 12.40 -9.84
CA GLY A 181 16.37 11.28 -10.24
C GLY A 181 15.87 9.94 -9.67
N GLN A 182 16.58 8.85 -9.98
CA GLN A 182 16.26 7.50 -9.47
C GLN A 182 16.82 7.33 -8.07
N GLN A 183 15.96 7.29 -7.07
CA GLN A 183 16.34 7.17 -5.66
C GLN A 183 15.46 6.20 -4.92
N SER A 184 16.08 5.39 -4.06
CA SER A 184 15.46 4.65 -3.00
C SER A 184 15.43 5.52 -1.75
N LEU A 185 14.25 5.76 -1.18
CA LEU A 185 14.01 6.74 -0.14
C LEU A 185 13.33 6.13 1.08
N VAL A 186 13.44 6.82 2.19
CA VAL A 186 12.60 6.64 3.36
C VAL A 186 12.04 8.00 3.75
N PHE A 187 10.72 8.17 3.68
CA PHE A 187 10.06 9.34 4.24
C PHE A 187 9.95 9.21 5.77
N ILE A 188 10.09 10.32 6.46
CA ILE A 188 10.18 10.37 7.93
C ILE A 188 9.10 11.31 8.46
N SER A 189 8.27 10.81 9.37
CA SER A 189 7.31 11.60 10.14
C SER A 189 7.61 11.48 11.63
N LYS A 190 7.56 12.61 12.35
CA LYS A 190 7.76 12.69 13.81
C LYS A 190 6.49 13.06 14.56
N ASP A 191 5.37 13.12 13.88
CA ASP A 191 4.08 13.58 14.38
C ASP A 191 2.94 12.62 13.99
N LEU A 192 3.24 11.31 13.95
CA LEU A 192 2.29 10.24 13.68
C LEU A 192 1.62 10.37 12.30
N GLY A 193 2.38 10.81 11.29
CA GLY A 193 1.92 10.92 9.91
C GLY A 193 1.16 12.21 9.60
N ALA A 194 1.06 13.16 10.54
CA ALA A 194 0.43 14.46 10.28
C ALA A 194 1.24 15.30 9.29
N SER A 195 2.58 15.18 9.33
CA SER A 195 3.48 15.73 8.32
C SER A 195 4.60 14.76 7.97
N TRP A 196 5.18 14.93 6.77
CA TRP A 196 6.31 14.16 6.23
C TRP A 196 7.36 15.15 5.72
N ASP A 197 8.09 15.78 6.65
CA ASP A 197 8.94 16.94 6.37
C ASP A 197 10.39 16.59 6.08
N SER A 198 10.78 15.34 6.20
CA SER A 198 12.15 14.88 5.98
C SER A 198 12.19 13.50 5.32
N PHE A 199 13.33 13.20 4.70
CA PHE A 199 13.60 11.90 4.09
C PHE A 199 15.08 11.54 4.18
N GLY A 200 15.36 10.25 4.03
CA GLY A 200 16.70 9.71 3.84
C GLY A 200 16.83 9.02 2.50
N VAL A 201 17.94 9.22 1.81
CA VAL A 201 18.28 8.44 0.61
C VAL A 201 18.97 7.16 1.08
N THR A 202 18.44 6.02 0.71
CA THR A 202 19.04 4.71 1.05
C THR A 202 19.94 4.21 -0.06
N PHE A 203 19.53 4.40 -1.32
CA PHE A 203 20.34 4.13 -2.50
C PHE A 203 20.08 5.15 -3.60
N GLU A 204 21.15 5.51 -4.29
CA GLU A 204 21.11 6.36 -5.47
C GLU A 204 22.22 5.89 -6.42
N GLN A 205 21.83 5.42 -7.61
CA GLN A 205 22.76 5.04 -8.67
C GLN A 205 22.17 5.44 -10.02
N PRO A 206 22.96 6.00 -10.93
CA PRO A 206 22.54 6.27 -12.30
C PRO A 206 22.02 5.00 -12.97
N ASP A 207 20.96 5.13 -13.77
CA ASP A 207 20.37 4.08 -14.60
C ASP A 207 19.81 2.85 -13.81
N THR A 208 19.58 3.02 -12.50
CA THR A 208 19.01 1.98 -11.64
C THR A 208 17.60 2.35 -11.21
N VAL A 209 16.63 1.49 -11.50
CA VAL A 209 15.26 1.61 -10.98
C VAL A 209 15.18 0.89 -9.64
N TYR A 210 14.62 1.55 -8.63
CA TYR A 210 14.38 0.97 -7.31
C TYR A 210 12.91 0.60 -7.19
N TRP A 211 12.65 -0.60 -6.71
CA TRP A 211 11.34 -1.18 -6.67
C TRP A 211 11.14 -2.07 -5.44
N GLU A 212 9.94 -2.10 -4.89
CA GLU A 212 9.53 -3.01 -3.79
C GLU A 212 10.46 -2.99 -2.58
N GLN A 213 10.81 -1.80 -2.10
CA GLN A 213 11.63 -1.67 -0.90
C GLN A 213 10.89 -2.08 0.35
N SER A 214 11.59 -2.71 1.29
CA SER A 214 11.06 -2.99 2.61
C SER A 214 12.02 -2.55 3.72
N LEU A 215 11.44 -2.15 4.85
CA LEU A 215 12.14 -1.92 6.09
C LEU A 215 11.69 -2.97 7.11
N ILE A 216 12.64 -3.42 7.91
CA ILE A 216 12.39 -4.27 9.05
C ILE A 216 13.02 -3.63 10.30
N ARG A 217 12.33 -3.73 11.43
CA ARG A 217 12.81 -3.30 12.73
C ARG A 217 13.38 -4.48 13.50
#